data_2aa53f4213303da8939b9cb08348277f
#
_entry.id   2aa53f4213303da8939b9cb08348277f
#
_cell.length_a   1.000
_cell.length_b   1.000
_cell.length_c   1.000
_cell.angle_alpha   90.00
_cell.angle_beta   90.00
_cell.angle_gamma   90.00
#
_symmetry.space_group_name_H-M   'P 1'
#
loop_
_entity.id
_entity.type
_entity.pdbx_description
1 polymer ?
#
loop_
_entity_poly.entity_id
_entity_poly.type
_entity_poly.pdbx_seq_one_letter_code
_entity_poly.pdbx_strand_id
1 'polypeptide(L)'
;MTAPVGPPPPSMVLDQSIKVLYHSILVFALYFEFAGHNLPGGGFVGGLIAGAAVSLRYVSGGAEAVRTTFRAPSHVILGVGLFLSSATALVPVLLGGAVLEHAEYETKLPFGKVKVVSALPFDAGVFLVVVGLVLMAFAAFGDDRVPTESDVEAAQ
;
A
#
# COMPACT_ATOMS: atom_id res chain seq x y z
N MET A 1 -14.31 45.19 6.71
CA MET A 1 -13.87 44.33 5.59
C MET A 1 -12.66 43.54 6.06
N THR A 2 -12.84 42.37 6.63
CA THR A 2 -11.71 41.48 6.99
C THR A 2 -11.42 40.62 5.78
N ALA A 3 -10.21 40.80 5.22
CA ALA A 3 -9.76 39.93 4.13
C ALA A 3 -9.80 38.45 4.56
N PRO A 4 -10.21 37.53 3.69
CA PRO A 4 -10.19 36.11 4.00
C PRO A 4 -8.76 35.71 4.29
N VAL A 5 -8.52 35.19 5.49
CA VAL A 5 -7.23 34.62 5.88
C VAL A 5 -7.08 33.33 5.08
N GLY A 6 -6.23 33.37 4.06
CA GLY A 6 -5.88 32.18 3.31
C GLY A 6 -5.28 31.11 4.22
N PRO A 7 -5.31 29.82 3.83
CA PRO A 7 -4.72 28.74 4.62
C PRO A 7 -3.25 29.08 4.89
N PRO A 8 -2.75 28.80 6.11
CA PRO A 8 -1.37 29.06 6.47
C PRO A 8 -0.44 28.29 5.50
N PRO A 9 0.71 28.87 5.11
CA PRO A 9 1.66 28.17 4.25
C PRO A 9 2.10 26.86 4.92
N PRO A 10 2.24 25.78 4.15
CA PRO A 10 2.69 24.49 4.71
C PRO A 10 4.04 24.69 5.39
N SER A 11 4.15 24.30 6.65
CA SER A 11 5.41 24.43 7.37
C SER A 11 6.44 23.48 6.74
N MET A 12 7.55 24.03 6.25
CA MET A 12 8.65 23.27 5.64
C MET A 12 9.15 22.14 6.55
N VAL A 13 9.13 22.36 7.87
CA VAL A 13 9.50 21.39 8.89
C VAL A 13 8.52 20.21 8.91
N LEU A 14 7.22 20.48 8.83
CA LEU A 14 6.20 19.43 8.83
C LEU A 14 6.32 18.55 7.58
N ASP A 15 6.46 19.14 6.40
CA ASP A 15 6.58 18.37 5.15
C ASP A 15 7.85 17.50 5.14
N GLN A 16 8.96 18.02 5.63
CA GLN A 16 10.20 17.25 5.74
C GLN A 16 10.08 16.10 6.76
N SER A 17 9.45 16.35 7.90
CA SER A 17 9.21 15.32 8.92
C SER A 17 8.32 14.20 8.39
N ILE A 18 7.26 14.54 7.67
CA ILE A 18 6.35 13.57 7.06
C ILE A 18 7.07 12.72 6.01
N LYS A 19 7.95 13.31 5.19
CA LYS A 19 8.75 12.54 4.22
C LYS A 19 9.63 11.49 4.91
N VAL A 20 10.30 11.87 6.00
CA VAL A 20 11.15 10.93 6.76
C VAL A 20 10.31 9.82 7.38
N LEU A 21 9.22 10.17 8.07
CA LEU A 21 8.31 9.21 8.70
C LEU A 21 7.69 8.25 7.66
N TYR A 22 7.25 8.75 6.53
CA TYR A 22 6.70 7.96 5.44
C TYR A 22 7.65 6.84 5.00
N HIS A 23 8.92 7.21 4.73
CA HIS A 23 9.91 6.20 4.30
C HIS A 23 10.23 5.22 5.42
N SER A 24 10.33 5.68 6.66
CA SER A 24 10.57 4.79 7.81
C SER A 24 9.44 3.79 7.98
N ILE A 25 8.18 4.21 7.89
CA ILE A 25 7.01 3.32 7.99
C ILE A 25 7.01 2.30 6.84
N LEU A 26 7.36 2.71 5.61
CA LEU A 26 7.46 1.78 4.47
C LEU A 26 8.56 0.73 4.67
N VAL A 27 9.71 1.10 5.23
CA VAL A 27 10.77 0.14 5.57
C VAL A 27 10.27 -0.87 6.60
N PHE A 28 9.54 -0.42 7.62
CA PHE A 28 8.90 -1.30 8.60
C PHE A 28 7.84 -2.20 7.95
N ALA A 29 7.03 -1.68 7.04
CA ALA A 29 6.04 -2.46 6.32
C ALA A 29 6.68 -3.63 5.56
N LEU A 30 7.77 -3.36 4.81
CA LEU A 30 8.53 -4.37 4.11
C LEU A 30 9.22 -5.36 5.08
N TYR A 31 9.74 -4.87 6.20
CA TYR A 31 10.30 -5.77 7.21
C TYR A 31 9.26 -6.77 7.71
N PHE A 32 8.05 -6.33 8.08
CA PHE A 32 6.97 -7.21 8.54
C PHE A 32 6.47 -8.15 7.44
N GLU A 33 6.46 -7.71 6.19
CA GLU A 33 6.15 -8.55 5.03
C GLU A 33 7.07 -9.77 4.98
N PHE A 34 8.38 -9.54 5.03
CA PHE A 34 9.37 -10.63 4.93
C PHE A 34 9.59 -11.39 6.24
N ALA A 35 9.41 -10.76 7.40
CA ALA A 35 9.57 -11.40 8.69
C ALA A 35 8.40 -12.34 9.04
N GLY A 36 7.24 -12.15 8.44
CA GLY A 36 6.01 -12.85 8.78
C GLY A 36 6.01 -14.37 8.56
N HIS A 37 7.02 -14.93 7.91
CA HIS A 37 7.15 -16.37 7.72
C HIS A 37 7.54 -17.14 8.99
N ASN A 38 8.21 -16.49 9.93
CA ASN A 38 8.71 -17.10 11.17
C ASN A 38 8.30 -16.30 12.42
N LEU A 39 7.71 -15.13 12.26
CA LEU A 39 7.32 -14.20 13.31
C LEU A 39 5.90 -13.65 13.02
N PRO A 40 5.20 -13.08 14.01
CA PRO A 40 3.96 -12.38 13.74
C PRO A 40 4.17 -11.27 12.69
N GLY A 41 3.43 -11.31 11.58
CA GLY A 41 3.62 -10.36 10.47
C GLY A 41 2.90 -10.86 9.21
N GLY A 42 3.61 -10.82 8.09
CA GLY A 42 3.14 -11.23 6.76
C GLY A 42 2.45 -10.12 5.99
N GLY A 43 1.93 -10.47 4.81
CA GLY A 43 1.38 -9.53 3.85
C GLY A 43 0.28 -8.63 4.40
N PHE A 44 -0.59 -9.15 5.25
CA PHE A 44 -1.67 -8.36 5.84
C PHE A 44 -1.16 -7.29 6.80
N VAL A 45 -0.27 -7.66 7.74
CA VAL A 45 0.28 -6.71 8.73
C VAL A 45 1.19 -5.69 8.03
N GLY A 46 2.06 -6.14 7.12
CA GLY A 46 2.89 -5.27 6.29
C GLY A 46 2.03 -4.31 5.46
N GLY A 47 0.96 -4.81 4.84
CA GLY A 47 0.01 -4.02 4.07
C GLY A 47 -0.71 -2.95 4.89
N LEU A 48 -1.12 -3.25 6.13
CA LEU A 48 -1.71 -2.27 7.05
C LEU A 48 -0.73 -1.17 7.44
N ILE A 49 0.52 -1.55 7.73
CA ILE A 49 1.57 -0.57 8.06
C ILE A 49 1.87 0.32 6.83
N ALA A 50 1.95 -0.25 5.63
CA ALA A 50 2.07 0.52 4.40
C ALA A 50 0.85 1.44 4.17
N GLY A 51 -0.35 0.95 4.47
CA GLY A 51 -1.58 1.74 4.45
C GLY A 51 -1.53 2.95 5.40
N ALA A 52 -0.94 2.79 6.60
CA ALA A 52 -0.72 3.90 7.51
C ALA A 52 0.25 4.95 6.93
N ALA A 53 1.30 4.53 6.20
CA ALA A 53 2.17 5.46 5.48
C ALA A 53 1.41 6.23 4.39
N VAL A 54 0.53 5.56 3.63
CA VAL A 54 -0.34 6.21 2.65
C VAL A 54 -1.27 7.21 3.32
N SER A 55 -1.87 6.85 4.46
CA SER A 55 -2.74 7.74 5.25
C SER A 55 -1.99 8.99 5.72
N LEU A 56 -0.75 8.83 6.19
CA LEU A 56 0.10 9.96 6.58
C LEU A 56 0.36 10.90 5.38
N ARG A 57 0.59 10.33 4.21
CA ARG A 57 0.80 11.09 2.98
C ARG A 57 -0.47 11.83 2.55
N TYR A 58 -1.64 11.19 2.71
CA TYR A 58 -2.93 11.81 2.43
C TYR A 58 -3.20 13.00 3.37
N VAL A 59 -2.96 12.85 4.66
CA VAL A 59 -3.14 13.93 5.66
C VAL A 59 -2.23 15.12 5.38
N SER A 60 -1.02 14.88 4.84
CA SER A 60 -0.05 15.93 4.57
C SER A 60 -0.31 16.76 3.31
N GLY A 61 -0.91 16.16 2.29
CA GLY A 61 -1.03 16.81 0.99
C GLY A 61 -2.25 16.37 0.17
N GLY A 62 -3.24 15.76 0.82
CA GLY A 62 -4.49 15.35 0.19
C GLY A 62 -4.32 14.23 -0.84
N ALA A 63 -5.37 14.01 -1.64
CA ALA A 63 -5.41 12.99 -2.68
C ALA A 63 -4.30 13.17 -3.73
N GLU A 64 -3.94 14.41 -4.05
CA GLU A 64 -2.91 14.70 -5.03
C GLU A 64 -1.52 14.21 -4.59
N ALA A 65 -1.18 14.36 -3.30
CA ALA A 65 0.07 13.85 -2.75
C ALA A 65 0.15 12.31 -2.82
N VAL A 66 -0.97 11.62 -2.68
CA VAL A 66 -1.04 10.16 -2.85
C VAL A 66 -0.90 9.79 -4.33
N ARG A 67 -1.63 10.46 -5.23
CA ARG A 67 -1.57 10.21 -6.68
C ARG A 67 -0.17 10.41 -7.26
N THR A 68 0.54 11.45 -6.83
CA THR A 68 1.91 11.72 -7.27
C THR A 68 2.93 10.71 -6.75
N THR A 69 2.65 10.11 -5.58
CA THR A 69 3.51 9.09 -4.97
C THR A 69 3.30 7.73 -5.65
N PHE A 70 2.05 7.37 -5.93
CA PHE A 70 1.70 6.09 -6.55
C PHE A 70 1.22 6.34 -7.99
N ARG A 71 2.10 6.08 -8.96
CA ARG A 71 1.79 6.25 -10.39
C ARG A 71 0.86 5.18 -10.95
N ALA A 72 0.82 4.01 -10.32
CA ALA A 72 -0.06 2.93 -10.74
C ALA A 72 -1.49 3.18 -10.22
N PRO A 73 -2.52 2.94 -11.05
CA PRO A 73 -3.91 3.04 -10.62
C PRO A 73 -4.21 2.06 -9.48
N SER A 74 -4.93 2.50 -8.45
CA SER A 74 -5.24 1.70 -7.26
C SER A 74 -5.92 0.36 -7.58
N HIS A 75 -6.83 0.34 -8.57
CA HIS A 75 -7.51 -0.87 -9.02
C HIS A 75 -6.56 -1.89 -9.66
N VAL A 76 -5.49 -1.44 -10.32
CA VAL A 76 -4.48 -2.34 -10.90
C VAL A 76 -3.64 -2.98 -9.79
N ILE A 77 -3.21 -2.21 -8.79
CA ILE A 77 -2.46 -2.72 -7.64
C ILE A 77 -3.30 -3.79 -6.91
N LEU A 78 -4.56 -3.48 -6.65
CA LEU A 78 -5.51 -4.41 -6.02
C LEU A 78 -5.73 -5.67 -6.87
N GLY A 79 -5.95 -5.50 -8.17
CA GLY A 79 -6.17 -6.62 -9.10
C GLY A 79 -4.96 -7.54 -9.22
N VAL A 80 -3.76 -6.98 -9.31
CA VAL A 80 -2.49 -7.76 -9.33
C VAL A 80 -2.31 -8.52 -8.01
N GLY A 81 -2.57 -7.86 -6.87
CA GLY A 81 -2.51 -8.50 -5.56
C GLY A 81 -3.48 -9.67 -5.44
N LEU A 82 -4.74 -9.48 -5.85
CA LEU A 82 -5.76 -10.51 -5.83
C LEU A 82 -5.41 -11.67 -6.77
N PHE A 83 -4.93 -11.36 -7.97
CA PHE A 83 -4.48 -12.38 -8.92
C PHE A 83 -3.31 -13.21 -8.34
N LEU A 84 -2.30 -12.54 -7.78
CA LEU A 84 -1.12 -13.19 -7.23
C LEU A 84 -1.47 -14.10 -6.05
N SER A 85 -2.25 -13.62 -5.09
CA SER A 85 -2.67 -14.42 -3.94
C SER A 85 -3.56 -15.61 -4.35
N SER A 86 -4.52 -15.37 -5.26
CA SER A 86 -5.40 -16.44 -5.76
C SER A 86 -4.63 -17.50 -6.58
N ALA A 87 -3.74 -17.04 -7.46
CA ALA A 87 -2.92 -17.95 -8.26
C ALA A 87 -2.04 -18.84 -7.37
N THR A 88 -1.37 -18.24 -6.38
CA THR A 88 -0.53 -18.98 -5.43
C THR A 88 -1.33 -19.98 -4.62
N ALA A 89 -2.57 -19.66 -4.24
CA ALA A 89 -3.43 -20.59 -3.51
C ALA A 89 -3.94 -21.77 -4.38
N LEU A 90 -4.16 -21.53 -5.67
CA LEU A 90 -4.76 -22.51 -6.58
C LEU A 90 -3.74 -23.41 -7.28
N VAL A 91 -2.52 -22.95 -7.52
CA VAL A 91 -1.48 -23.70 -8.23
C VAL A 91 -1.24 -25.08 -7.60
N PRO A 92 -1.11 -25.26 -6.27
CA PRO A 92 -0.93 -26.57 -5.67
C PRO A 92 -2.08 -27.54 -6.00
N VAL A 93 -3.32 -27.04 -6.00
CA VAL A 93 -4.52 -27.84 -6.32
C VAL A 93 -4.48 -28.36 -7.76
N LEU A 94 -4.05 -27.54 -8.71
CA LEU A 94 -3.91 -27.93 -10.11
C LEU A 94 -2.82 -28.98 -10.33
N LEU A 95 -1.85 -29.03 -9.42
CA LEU A 95 -0.77 -30.04 -9.41
C LEU A 95 -1.12 -31.31 -8.60
N GLY A 96 -2.35 -31.42 -8.10
CA GLY A 96 -2.84 -32.57 -7.34
C GLY A 96 -2.55 -32.53 -5.84
N GLY A 97 -2.11 -31.38 -5.32
CA GLY A 97 -1.87 -31.11 -3.90
C GLY A 97 -3.08 -30.49 -3.20
N ALA A 98 -2.92 -30.12 -1.94
CA ALA A 98 -3.93 -29.41 -1.16
C ALA A 98 -3.89 -27.90 -1.42
N VAL A 99 -5.02 -27.19 -1.15
CA VAL A 99 -5.07 -25.74 -1.20
C VAL A 99 -4.04 -25.16 -0.23
N LEU A 100 -3.22 -24.19 -0.68
CA LEU A 100 -2.15 -23.57 0.12
C LEU A 100 -1.09 -24.57 0.62
N GLU A 101 -0.90 -25.69 -0.07
CA GLU A 101 0.20 -26.60 0.24
C GLU A 101 1.54 -25.87 0.01
N HIS A 102 2.24 -25.64 1.11
CA HIS A 102 3.53 -24.94 1.07
C HIS A 102 4.65 -25.89 0.68
N ALA A 103 5.23 -25.70 -0.49
CA ALA A 103 6.48 -26.34 -0.86
C ALA A 103 7.65 -25.57 -0.24
N GLU A 104 8.39 -26.22 0.65
CA GLU A 104 9.66 -25.67 1.17
C GLU A 104 10.79 -26.02 0.19
N TYR A 105 11.28 -25.03 -0.52
CA TYR A 105 12.49 -25.19 -1.33
C TYR A 105 13.70 -24.65 -0.55
N GLU A 106 14.53 -25.56 -0.03
CA GLU A 106 15.83 -25.18 0.53
C GLU A 106 16.83 -24.97 -0.61
N THR A 107 17.14 -23.71 -0.91
CA THR A 107 18.24 -23.35 -1.81
C THR A 107 19.48 -23.01 -1.00
N LYS A 108 20.54 -23.80 -1.18
CA LYS A 108 21.85 -23.53 -0.58
C LYS A 108 22.54 -22.43 -1.38
N LEU A 109 22.54 -21.21 -0.88
CA LEU A 109 23.36 -20.11 -1.39
C LEU A 109 24.74 -20.14 -0.70
N PRO A 110 25.79 -19.63 -1.36
CA PRO A 110 27.15 -19.61 -0.79
C PRO A 110 27.27 -18.80 0.53
N PHE A 111 26.26 -18.02 0.88
CA PHE A 111 26.18 -17.20 2.11
C PHE A 111 25.20 -17.74 3.15
N GLY A 112 24.61 -18.92 2.98
CA GLY A 112 23.66 -19.51 3.95
C GLY A 112 22.52 -20.26 3.30
N LYS A 113 21.76 -21.00 4.12
CA LYS A 113 20.54 -21.69 3.69
C LYS A 113 19.39 -20.68 3.67
N VAL A 114 18.89 -20.32 2.50
CA VAL A 114 17.66 -19.54 2.35
C VAL A 114 16.52 -20.51 2.08
N LYS A 115 15.58 -20.56 3.01
CA LYS A 115 14.31 -21.27 2.80
C LYS A 115 13.37 -20.33 2.04
N VAL A 116 13.19 -20.57 0.75
CA VAL A 116 12.15 -19.90 -0.02
C VAL A 116 10.87 -20.70 0.15
N VAL A 117 9.97 -20.16 0.93
CA VAL A 117 8.65 -20.76 1.15
C VAL A 117 7.70 -20.23 0.09
N SER A 118 6.90 -21.10 -0.52
CA SER A 118 5.88 -20.70 -1.51
C SER A 118 4.81 -19.75 -0.94
N ALA A 119 4.81 -19.51 0.35
CA ALA A 119 3.97 -18.51 1.02
C ALA A 119 4.35 -17.05 0.70
N LEU A 120 5.62 -16.79 0.31
CA LEU A 120 6.08 -15.42 -0.04
C LEU A 120 5.24 -14.75 -1.12
N PRO A 121 4.99 -15.36 -2.29
CA PRO A 121 4.16 -14.74 -3.31
C PRO A 121 2.69 -14.60 -2.87
N PHE A 122 2.17 -15.47 -1.99
CA PHE A 122 0.85 -15.31 -1.41
C PHE A 122 0.79 -14.07 -0.51
N ASP A 123 1.75 -13.93 0.41
CA ASP A 123 1.84 -12.77 1.31
C ASP A 123 2.02 -11.47 0.52
N ALA A 124 2.90 -11.44 -0.48
CA ALA A 124 3.06 -10.28 -1.36
C ALA A 124 1.75 -9.93 -2.09
N GLY A 125 0.97 -10.92 -2.51
CA GLY A 125 -0.36 -10.72 -3.05
C GLY A 125 -1.31 -10.06 -2.05
N VAL A 126 -1.36 -10.55 -0.81
CA VAL A 126 -2.18 -9.98 0.27
C VAL A 126 -1.74 -8.56 0.62
N PHE A 127 -0.43 -8.30 0.69
CA PHE A 127 0.13 -6.97 0.88
C PHE A 127 -0.39 -5.97 -0.18
N LEU A 128 -0.30 -6.35 -1.46
CA LEU A 128 -0.78 -5.51 -2.56
C LEU A 128 -2.29 -5.29 -2.52
N VAL A 129 -3.09 -6.31 -2.12
CA VAL A 129 -4.54 -6.16 -1.94
C VAL A 129 -4.84 -5.11 -0.88
N VAL A 130 -4.20 -5.18 0.30
CA VAL A 130 -4.43 -4.24 1.40
C VAL A 130 -4.00 -2.83 1.00
N VAL A 131 -2.81 -2.67 0.42
CA VAL A 131 -2.34 -1.35 -0.06
C VAL A 131 -3.25 -0.80 -1.16
N GLY A 132 -3.65 -1.64 -2.12
CA GLY A 132 -4.54 -1.25 -3.22
C GLY A 132 -5.91 -0.80 -2.71
N LEU A 133 -6.45 -1.48 -1.69
CA LEU A 133 -7.71 -1.12 -1.04
C LEU A 133 -7.63 0.23 -0.32
N VAL A 134 -6.54 0.48 0.42
CA VAL A 134 -6.31 1.78 1.08
C VAL A 134 -6.18 2.90 0.04
N LEU A 135 -5.42 2.68 -1.03
CA LEU A 135 -5.28 3.66 -2.12
C LEU A 135 -6.62 3.94 -2.80
N MET A 136 -7.45 2.91 -3.02
CA MET A 136 -8.78 3.08 -3.61
C MET A 136 -9.72 3.87 -2.69
N ALA A 137 -9.68 3.61 -1.38
CA ALA A 137 -10.46 4.37 -0.40
C ALA A 137 -10.08 5.87 -0.45
N PHE A 138 -8.79 6.20 -0.42
CA PHE A 138 -8.37 7.61 -0.50
C PHE A 138 -8.61 8.24 -1.88
N ALA A 139 -8.59 7.48 -2.96
CA ALA A 139 -8.99 7.99 -4.26
C ALA A 139 -10.49 8.34 -4.30
N ALA A 140 -11.34 7.51 -3.68
CA ALA A 140 -12.77 7.76 -3.59
C ALA A 140 -13.12 8.98 -2.73
N PHE A 141 -12.48 9.14 -1.56
CA PHE A 141 -12.69 10.32 -0.70
C PHE A 141 -12.06 11.60 -1.26
N GLY A 142 -11.04 11.49 -2.11
CA GLY A 142 -10.34 12.65 -2.67
C GLY A 142 -11.00 13.26 -3.91
N ASP A 143 -12.04 12.63 -4.44
CA ASP A 143 -12.77 13.12 -5.63
C ASP A 143 -13.94 14.06 -5.27
N ASP A 144 -14.28 14.16 -3.99
CA ASP A 144 -15.25 15.15 -3.48
C ASP A 144 -14.59 16.56 -3.51
N ARG A 145 -14.40 17.11 -4.70
CA ARG A 145 -14.17 18.54 -4.86
C ARG A 145 -15.49 19.23 -4.47
N VAL A 146 -15.48 19.91 -3.34
CA VAL A 146 -16.52 20.92 -3.08
C VAL A 146 -16.47 21.88 -4.27
N PRO A 147 -17.57 22.02 -5.06
CA PRO A 147 -17.59 22.94 -6.19
C PRO A 147 -17.20 24.32 -5.68
N THR A 148 -16.20 24.92 -6.28
CA THR A 148 -15.81 26.31 -5.99
C THR A 148 -16.91 27.23 -6.50
N GLU A 149 -17.07 28.40 -5.88
CA GLU A 149 -18.02 29.42 -6.34
C GLU A 149 -17.92 29.71 -7.84
N SER A 150 -16.69 29.62 -8.39
CA SER A 150 -16.44 29.75 -9.83
C SER A 150 -17.04 28.61 -10.67
N ASP A 151 -17.15 27.41 -10.13
CA ASP A 151 -17.79 26.27 -10.84
C ASP A 151 -19.30 26.41 -10.86
N VAL A 152 -19.87 27.03 -9.83
CA VAL A 152 -21.31 27.34 -9.73
C VAL A 152 -21.69 28.51 -10.65
N GLU A 153 -20.81 29.50 -10.76
CA GLU A 153 -21.02 30.68 -11.63
C GLU A 153 -20.91 30.32 -13.13
N ALA A 154 -20.02 29.37 -13.49
CA ALA A 154 -19.89 28.89 -14.87
C ALA A 154 -21.02 28.00 -15.35
N ALA A 155 -21.87 27.49 -14.44
CA ALA A 155 -23.02 26.64 -14.73
C ALA A 155 -24.35 27.39 -14.86
N GLN A 156 -24.36 28.72 -14.64
CA GLN A 156 -25.53 29.60 -14.81
C GLN A 156 -25.45 30.40 -16.11
#